data_a14e8b6a70a7adf546b08ded2c0da816
#
_entry.id   a14e8b6a70a7adf546b08ded2c0da816
#
_cell.length_a   1.000
_cell.length_b   1.000
_cell.length_c   1.000
_cell.angle_alpha   90.00
_cell.angle_beta   90.00
_cell.angle_gamma   90.00
#
_symmetry.space_group_name_H-M   'P 1'
#
loop_
_entity.id
_entity.type
_entity.pdbx_description
1 polymer ?
#
loop_
_entity_poly.entity_id
_entity_poly.type
_entity_poly.pdbx_seq_one_letter_code
_entity_poly.pdbx_strand_id
1 'polypeptide(L)'
;MPWQMDKAHTDIQFAIRHMMISTVRGRFEEFSGTFEVDEADPTQSKIEVVIQAASINTKESQRDNHLRSPDFFNVEKYPAITFKSTRFEKIDDQHGRMYGDLTIKDITKEIVFDVEYTGQAKSPYGVTSAGFTATTKINRKDWDLTWNVALETGGVLVGDEVKIDIELELMKQE
;
A
#
# COMPACT_ATOMS: atom_id res chain seq x y z
N MET A 1 -14.33 -10.52 18.68
CA MET A 1 -12.87 -10.37 18.74
C MET A 1 -12.40 -9.51 17.60
N PRO A 2 -11.59 -8.48 17.87
CA PRO A 2 -11.05 -7.67 16.79
C PRO A 2 -10.07 -8.45 15.94
N TRP A 3 -10.03 -8.10 14.68
CA TRP A 3 -9.02 -8.62 13.78
C TRP A 3 -7.70 -7.87 13.97
N GLN A 4 -6.60 -8.59 13.88
CA GLN A 4 -5.26 -8.02 13.94
C GLN A 4 -4.48 -8.41 12.70
N MET A 5 -3.60 -7.51 12.25
CA MET A 5 -2.75 -7.79 11.11
C MET A 5 -1.67 -8.80 11.50
N ASP A 6 -1.54 -9.86 10.71
CA ASP A 6 -0.39 -10.77 10.78
C ASP A 6 0.73 -10.19 9.92
N LYS A 7 1.65 -9.49 10.56
CA LYS A 7 2.71 -8.78 9.83
C LYS A 7 3.64 -9.73 9.07
N ALA A 8 3.86 -10.93 9.58
CA ALA A 8 4.72 -11.91 8.92
C ALA A 8 4.16 -12.37 7.56
N HIS A 9 2.84 -12.26 7.38
CA HIS A 9 2.15 -12.66 6.15
C HIS A 9 1.47 -11.48 5.45
N THR A 10 1.88 -10.26 5.78
CA THR A 10 1.36 -9.03 5.16
C THR A 10 2.50 -8.32 4.44
N ASP A 11 2.25 -7.87 3.23
CA ASP A 11 3.26 -7.27 2.38
C ASP A 11 2.67 -6.08 1.62
N ILE A 12 3.41 -4.97 1.61
CA ILE A 12 3.04 -3.76 0.87
C ILE A 12 4.12 -3.52 -0.17
N GLN A 13 3.80 -3.76 -1.43
CA GLN A 13 4.73 -3.67 -2.55
C GLN A 13 4.29 -2.62 -3.55
N PHE A 14 5.26 -2.08 -4.27
CA PHE A 14 5.00 -1.18 -5.37
C PHE A 14 5.93 -1.47 -6.54
N ALA A 15 5.53 -1.04 -7.73
CA ALA A 15 6.31 -1.18 -8.95
C ALA A 15 6.19 0.08 -9.80
N ILE A 16 7.30 0.48 -10.40
CA ILE A 16 7.38 1.66 -11.26
C ILE A 16 8.32 1.40 -12.43
N ARG A 17 8.03 2.00 -13.59
CA ARG A 17 8.92 1.89 -14.76
C ARG A 17 10.17 2.73 -14.58
N HIS A 18 11.30 2.16 -14.98
CA HIS A 18 12.61 2.82 -14.95
C HIS A 18 13.19 2.83 -16.37
N MET A 19 13.59 4.01 -16.82
CA MET A 19 14.11 4.23 -18.18
C MET A 19 13.17 3.72 -19.28
N MET A 20 11.89 3.54 -18.97
CA MET A 20 10.86 3.03 -19.86
C MET A 20 11.07 1.58 -20.36
N ILE A 21 12.08 0.89 -19.83
CA ILE A 21 12.46 -0.46 -20.31
C ILE A 21 12.43 -1.53 -19.23
N SER A 22 12.53 -1.14 -17.95
CA SER A 22 12.52 -2.09 -16.82
C SER A 22 11.55 -1.67 -15.75
N THR A 23 11.33 -2.54 -14.79
CA THR A 23 10.45 -2.28 -13.66
C THR A 23 11.28 -2.34 -12.38
N VAL A 24 11.22 -1.27 -11.59
CA VAL A 24 11.74 -1.25 -10.23
C VAL A 24 10.62 -1.66 -9.30
N ARG A 25 10.89 -2.66 -8.47
CA ARG A 25 9.97 -3.11 -7.42
C ARG A 25 10.55 -2.80 -6.06
N GLY A 26 9.70 -2.37 -5.16
CA GLY A 26 10.08 -2.11 -3.80
C GLY A 26 8.96 -2.45 -2.84
N ARG A 27 9.27 -2.34 -1.57
CA ARG A 27 8.29 -2.53 -0.50
C ARG A 27 8.61 -1.63 0.67
N PHE A 28 7.62 -1.50 1.55
CA PHE A 28 7.81 -0.88 2.85
C PHE A 28 7.85 -1.97 3.91
N GLU A 29 8.86 -1.95 4.77
CA GLU A 29 9.08 -3.02 5.74
C GLU A 29 8.49 -2.72 7.12
N GLU A 30 8.20 -1.45 7.43
CA GLU A 30 7.61 -1.05 8.70
C GLU A 30 6.29 -0.33 8.50
N PHE A 31 5.23 -0.95 8.96
CA PHE A 31 3.88 -0.43 8.90
C PHE A 31 3.03 -1.04 9.99
N SER A 32 1.95 -0.36 10.34
CA SER A 32 0.96 -0.85 11.29
C SER A 32 -0.43 -0.45 10.82
N GLY A 33 -1.45 -1.04 11.41
CA GLY A 33 -2.80 -0.71 11.03
C GLY A 33 -3.83 -1.16 12.03
N THR A 34 -5.02 -0.57 11.93
CA THR A 34 -6.21 -1.00 12.65
C THR A 34 -7.26 -1.45 11.64
N PHE A 35 -7.87 -2.58 11.94
CA PHE A 35 -8.78 -3.26 11.01
C PHE A 35 -10.08 -3.61 11.75
N GLU A 36 -11.08 -2.78 11.59
CA GLU A 36 -12.44 -3.05 12.08
C GLU A 36 -13.24 -3.65 10.94
N VAL A 37 -13.24 -4.99 10.85
CA VAL A 37 -13.93 -5.72 9.79
C VAL A 37 -15.31 -6.14 10.26
N ASP A 38 -16.33 -5.70 9.54
CA ASP A 38 -17.70 -6.14 9.76
C ASP A 38 -17.95 -7.34 8.85
N GLU A 39 -17.99 -8.54 9.44
CA GLU A 39 -18.15 -9.78 8.68
C GLU A 39 -19.57 -9.93 8.12
N ALA A 40 -20.57 -9.35 8.79
CA ALA A 40 -21.95 -9.39 8.33
C ALA A 40 -22.21 -8.42 7.18
N ASP A 41 -21.59 -7.24 7.24
CA ASP A 41 -21.68 -6.22 6.20
C ASP A 41 -20.30 -5.59 5.96
N PRO A 42 -19.52 -6.13 5.03
CA PRO A 42 -18.16 -5.62 4.76
C PRO A 42 -18.11 -4.14 4.41
N THR A 43 -19.22 -3.56 3.94
CA THR A 43 -19.28 -2.13 3.60
C THR A 43 -19.20 -1.23 4.84
N GLN A 44 -19.39 -1.77 6.04
CA GLN A 44 -19.27 -1.05 7.30
C GLN A 44 -17.87 -1.14 7.93
N SER A 45 -16.93 -1.79 7.25
CA SER A 45 -15.56 -1.94 7.76
C SER A 45 -14.82 -0.62 7.75
N LYS A 46 -13.81 -0.52 8.65
CA LYS A 46 -12.91 0.65 8.75
C LYS A 46 -11.48 0.17 8.81
N ILE A 47 -10.63 0.78 7.99
CA ILE A 47 -9.23 0.41 7.90
C ILE A 47 -8.38 1.68 7.96
N GLU A 48 -7.39 1.67 8.83
CA GLU A 48 -6.39 2.74 8.92
C GLU A 48 -5.01 2.08 8.92
N VAL A 49 -4.11 2.58 8.09
CA VAL A 49 -2.74 2.08 7.97
C VAL A 49 -1.77 3.23 8.07
N VAL A 50 -0.70 3.01 8.81
CA VAL A 50 0.44 3.94 8.92
C VAL A 50 1.68 3.21 8.45
N ILE A 51 2.37 3.79 7.47
CA ILE A 51 3.59 3.26 6.89
C ILE A 51 4.74 4.19 7.25
N GLN A 52 5.85 3.63 7.74
CA GLN A 52 7.08 4.41 7.93
C GLN A 52 7.74 4.60 6.58
N ALA A 53 7.75 5.82 6.08
CA ALA A 53 8.29 6.11 4.74
C ALA A 53 9.78 5.73 4.63
N ALA A 54 10.53 5.85 5.73
CA ALA A 54 11.95 5.48 5.77
C ALA A 54 12.19 3.97 5.61
N SER A 55 11.16 3.13 5.78
CA SER A 55 11.27 1.68 5.66
C SER A 55 11.27 1.18 4.22
N ILE A 56 11.28 2.08 3.25
CA ILE A 56 11.30 1.73 1.83
C ILE A 56 12.53 0.90 1.49
N ASN A 57 12.33 -0.18 0.75
CA ASN A 57 13.40 -1.09 0.36
C ASN A 57 13.20 -1.53 -1.09
N THR A 58 14.10 -1.10 -1.97
CA THR A 58 14.14 -1.50 -3.38
C THR A 58 15.34 -2.40 -3.69
N LYS A 59 16.02 -2.88 -2.64
CA LYS A 59 17.21 -3.75 -2.70
C LYS A 59 18.43 -3.09 -3.34
N GLU A 60 18.48 -1.76 -3.31
CA GLU A 60 19.63 -0.98 -3.76
C GLU A 60 19.76 0.24 -2.84
N SER A 61 20.80 0.26 -2.02
CA SER A 61 20.93 1.23 -0.92
C SER A 61 21.05 2.69 -1.38
N GLN A 62 21.72 2.95 -2.49
CA GLN A 62 21.84 4.32 -3.02
C GLN A 62 20.49 4.83 -3.49
N ARG A 63 19.73 3.98 -4.17
CA ARG A 63 18.37 4.33 -4.61
C ARG A 63 17.44 4.56 -3.42
N ASP A 64 17.53 3.70 -2.42
CA ASP A 64 16.70 3.85 -1.22
C ASP A 64 16.99 5.14 -0.47
N ASN A 65 18.28 5.51 -0.37
CA ASN A 65 18.67 6.79 0.23
C ASN A 65 18.13 7.98 -0.57
N HIS A 66 18.17 7.89 -1.89
CA HIS A 66 17.62 8.93 -2.75
C HIS A 66 16.09 9.04 -2.60
N LEU A 67 15.40 7.91 -2.49
CA LEU A 67 13.96 7.90 -2.25
C LEU A 67 13.58 8.52 -0.91
N ARG A 68 14.43 8.39 0.11
CA ARG A 68 14.21 9.02 1.42
C ARG A 68 14.51 10.51 1.43
N SER A 69 15.21 11.01 0.42
CA SER A 69 15.68 12.39 0.34
C SER A 69 14.55 13.37 -0.02
N PRO A 70 14.81 14.69 0.09
CA PRO A 70 13.85 15.72 -0.33
C PRO A 70 13.42 15.64 -1.80
N ASP A 71 14.18 14.95 -2.66
CA ASP A 71 13.78 14.73 -4.05
C ASP A 71 12.55 13.83 -4.18
N PHE A 72 12.27 13.00 -3.16
CA PHE A 72 11.14 12.07 -3.15
C PHE A 72 10.32 12.18 -1.86
N PHE A 73 10.44 11.20 -0.96
CA PHE A 73 9.56 11.13 0.23
C PHE A 73 9.91 12.15 1.30
N ASN A 74 11.15 12.64 1.33
CA ASN A 74 11.58 13.61 2.35
C ASN A 74 11.22 13.13 3.75
N VAL A 75 11.72 11.96 4.13
CA VAL A 75 11.28 11.25 5.34
C VAL A 75 11.60 11.97 6.64
N GLU A 76 12.57 12.86 6.64
CA GLU A 76 12.87 13.67 7.83
C GLU A 76 11.74 14.65 8.16
N LYS A 77 11.11 15.21 7.12
CA LYS A 77 9.99 16.13 7.29
C LYS A 77 8.65 15.39 7.30
N TYR A 78 8.53 14.32 6.53
CA TYR A 78 7.29 13.55 6.37
C TYR A 78 7.56 12.08 6.68
N PRO A 79 7.65 11.70 7.98
CA PRO A 79 8.05 10.34 8.34
C PRO A 79 7.00 9.26 8.05
N ALA A 80 5.73 9.63 7.93
CA ALA A 80 4.65 8.66 7.78
C ALA A 80 3.87 8.85 6.49
N ILE A 81 3.49 7.72 5.88
CA ILE A 81 2.49 7.63 4.83
C ILE A 81 1.26 7.03 5.48
N THR A 82 0.09 7.62 5.30
CA THR A 82 -1.14 7.14 5.94
C THR A 82 -2.22 6.84 4.92
N PHE A 83 -3.01 5.82 5.23
CA PHE A 83 -4.21 5.49 4.48
C PHE A 83 -5.37 5.32 5.45
N LYS A 84 -6.50 5.95 5.13
CA LYS A 84 -7.72 5.83 5.91
C LYS A 84 -8.89 5.56 4.98
N SER A 85 -9.53 4.41 5.16
CA SER A 85 -10.70 4.04 4.35
C SER A 85 -11.85 5.03 4.58
N THR A 86 -12.57 5.34 3.52
CA THR A 86 -13.76 6.21 3.57
C THR A 86 -15.02 5.47 3.18
N ARG A 87 -14.91 4.48 2.29
CA ARG A 87 -16.07 3.76 1.78
C ARG A 87 -15.65 2.41 1.22
N PHE A 88 -16.50 1.43 1.38
CA PHE A 88 -16.36 0.12 0.76
C PHE A 88 -17.54 -0.15 -0.16
N GLU A 89 -17.28 -0.78 -1.28
CA GLU A 89 -18.28 -1.17 -2.26
C GLU A 89 -18.15 -2.66 -2.52
N LYS A 90 -19.22 -3.41 -2.33
CA LYS A 90 -19.22 -4.85 -2.59
C LYS A 90 -19.56 -5.09 -4.06
N ILE A 91 -18.73 -5.88 -4.75
CA ILE A 91 -19.00 -6.32 -6.12
C ILE A 91 -19.61 -7.72 -6.11
N ASP A 92 -18.98 -8.66 -5.42
CA ASP A 92 -19.49 -10.02 -5.21
C ASP A 92 -18.93 -10.56 -3.87
N ASP A 93 -19.09 -11.85 -3.60
CA ASP A 93 -18.66 -12.43 -2.33
C ASP A 93 -17.14 -12.44 -2.14
N GLN A 94 -16.38 -12.27 -3.21
CA GLN A 94 -14.91 -12.30 -3.17
C GLN A 94 -14.27 -10.99 -3.59
N HIS A 95 -15.02 -10.07 -4.19
CA HIS A 95 -14.47 -8.84 -4.76
C HIS A 95 -15.19 -7.61 -4.24
N GLY A 96 -14.43 -6.54 -4.04
CA GLY A 96 -14.96 -5.24 -3.65
C GLY A 96 -13.98 -4.13 -4.01
N ARG A 97 -14.40 -2.91 -3.71
CA ARG A 97 -13.56 -1.71 -3.84
C ARG A 97 -13.49 -1.01 -2.51
N MET A 98 -12.29 -0.61 -2.16
CA MET A 98 -12.03 0.19 -0.97
C MET A 98 -11.58 1.58 -1.39
N TYR A 99 -12.37 2.58 -1.04
CA TYR A 99 -12.04 3.98 -1.25
C TYR A 99 -11.40 4.50 0.03
N GLY A 100 -10.42 5.35 -0.12
CA GLY A 100 -9.79 5.94 1.05
C GLY A 100 -8.85 7.08 0.72
N ASP A 101 -8.46 7.79 1.76
CA ASP A 101 -7.57 8.93 1.67
C ASP A 101 -6.13 8.46 1.89
N LEU A 102 -5.29 8.61 0.86
CA LEU A 102 -3.86 8.35 0.94
C LEU A 102 -3.13 9.67 1.12
N THR A 103 -2.36 9.76 2.19
CA THR A 103 -1.54 10.94 2.50
C THR A 103 -0.07 10.61 2.35
N ILE A 104 0.59 11.31 1.44
CA ILE A 104 2.05 11.27 1.24
C ILE A 104 2.54 12.70 1.22
N LYS A 105 3.58 13.03 1.99
CA LYS A 105 4.16 14.38 2.04
C LYS A 105 3.12 15.46 2.37
N ASP A 106 2.24 15.18 3.31
CA ASP A 106 1.13 16.08 3.72
C ASP A 106 0.10 16.36 2.61
N ILE A 107 0.15 15.66 1.51
CA ILE A 107 -0.85 15.77 0.45
C ILE A 107 -1.79 14.57 0.53
N THR A 108 -3.07 14.84 0.65
CA THR A 108 -4.12 13.83 0.79
C THR A 108 -4.96 13.78 -0.48
N LYS A 109 -5.07 12.58 -1.06
CA LYS A 109 -5.92 12.34 -2.23
C LYS A 109 -6.72 11.06 -2.02
N GLU A 110 -7.95 11.03 -2.49
CA GLU A 110 -8.73 9.81 -2.50
C GLU A 110 -8.22 8.85 -3.57
N ILE A 111 -8.06 7.58 -3.18
CA ILE A 111 -7.71 6.50 -4.10
C ILE A 111 -8.68 5.34 -3.93
N VAL A 112 -8.64 4.41 -4.87
CA VAL A 112 -9.50 3.23 -4.88
C VAL A 112 -8.64 1.98 -5.05
N PHE A 113 -8.79 1.04 -4.12
CA PHE A 113 -8.21 -0.29 -4.25
C PHE A 113 -9.25 -1.27 -4.77
N ASP A 114 -8.85 -2.12 -5.69
CA ASP A 114 -9.58 -3.36 -5.99
C ASP A 114 -9.16 -4.39 -4.95
N VAL A 115 -10.14 -4.92 -4.22
CA VAL A 115 -9.91 -5.83 -3.12
C VAL A 115 -10.49 -7.20 -3.45
N GLU A 116 -9.68 -8.24 -3.22
CA GLU A 116 -10.13 -9.62 -3.34
C GLU A 116 -10.00 -10.30 -1.98
N TYR A 117 -11.06 -10.96 -1.55
CA TYR A 117 -11.06 -11.83 -0.38
C TYR A 117 -10.63 -13.23 -0.83
N THR A 118 -9.51 -13.71 -0.30
CA THR A 118 -8.92 -14.97 -0.73
C THR A 118 -9.32 -16.17 0.13
N GLY A 119 -10.01 -15.94 1.23
CA GLY A 119 -10.58 -16.99 2.06
C GLY A 119 -10.21 -16.88 3.53
N GLN A 120 -10.76 -17.81 4.30
CA GLN A 120 -10.49 -17.95 5.73
C GLN A 120 -10.04 -19.37 6.03
N ALA A 121 -9.17 -19.50 7.03
CA ALA A 121 -8.76 -20.80 7.54
C ALA A 121 -8.57 -20.71 9.05
N LYS A 122 -8.92 -21.78 9.74
CA LYS A 122 -8.72 -21.90 11.18
C LYS A 122 -7.52 -22.81 11.44
N SER A 123 -6.52 -22.29 12.16
CA SER A 123 -5.36 -23.10 12.53
C SER A 123 -5.72 -24.11 13.63
N PRO A 124 -4.91 -25.17 13.79
CA PRO A 124 -5.10 -26.10 14.92
C PRO A 124 -4.92 -25.46 16.29
N TYR A 125 -4.37 -24.26 16.35
CA TYR A 125 -4.10 -23.52 17.59
C TYR A 125 -5.20 -22.52 17.95
N GLY A 126 -6.37 -22.58 17.28
CA GLY A 126 -7.50 -21.70 17.59
C GLY A 126 -7.41 -20.29 17.01
N VAL A 127 -6.53 -20.08 16.05
CA VAL A 127 -6.41 -18.79 15.34
C VAL A 127 -7.11 -18.89 13.99
N THR A 128 -8.00 -17.95 13.73
CA THR A 128 -8.66 -17.83 12.43
C THR A 128 -7.95 -16.74 11.63
N SER A 129 -7.51 -17.07 10.42
CA SER A 129 -6.85 -16.16 9.50
C SER A 129 -7.72 -15.88 8.28
N ALA A 130 -7.74 -14.64 7.83
CA ALA A 130 -8.44 -14.23 6.62
C ALA A 130 -7.45 -13.51 5.69
N GLY A 131 -7.47 -13.86 4.42
CA GLY A 131 -6.58 -13.31 3.41
C GLY A 131 -7.27 -12.35 2.47
N PHE A 132 -6.56 -11.29 2.10
CA PHE A 132 -7.02 -10.27 1.16
C PHE A 132 -5.88 -9.84 0.27
N THR A 133 -6.20 -9.49 -0.97
CA THR A 133 -5.30 -8.75 -1.84
C THR A 133 -5.93 -7.41 -2.17
N ALA A 134 -5.12 -6.37 -2.25
CA ALA A 134 -5.57 -5.04 -2.65
C ALA A 134 -4.61 -4.47 -3.68
N THR A 135 -5.13 -3.99 -4.79
CA THR A 135 -4.31 -3.45 -5.88
C THR A 135 -4.85 -2.12 -6.33
N THR A 136 -3.93 -1.24 -6.73
CA THR A 136 -4.30 0.03 -7.36
C THR A 136 -3.13 0.56 -8.17
N LYS A 137 -3.42 1.59 -8.97
CA LYS A 137 -2.42 2.37 -9.68
C LYS A 137 -2.64 3.84 -9.35
N ILE A 138 -1.56 4.54 -9.06
CA ILE A 138 -1.60 5.97 -8.74
C ILE A 138 -0.58 6.72 -9.60
N ASN A 139 -0.79 8.01 -9.77
CA ASN A 139 0.19 8.90 -10.38
C ASN A 139 0.97 9.58 -9.26
N ARG A 140 2.28 9.30 -9.17
CA ARG A 140 3.13 9.84 -8.11
C ARG A 140 3.18 11.37 -8.04
N LYS A 141 2.96 12.04 -9.16
CA LYS A 141 2.96 13.50 -9.23
C LYS A 141 1.81 14.13 -8.44
N ASP A 142 0.73 13.40 -8.22
CA ASP A 142 -0.40 13.88 -7.43
C ASP A 142 -0.02 14.13 -5.96
N TRP A 143 1.07 13.53 -5.50
CA TRP A 143 1.62 13.72 -4.15
C TRP A 143 2.97 14.44 -4.16
N ASP A 144 3.22 15.25 -5.19
CA ASP A 144 4.47 16.02 -5.31
C ASP A 144 5.74 15.16 -5.35
N LEU A 145 5.63 13.93 -5.80
CA LEU A 145 6.77 13.04 -6.08
C LEU A 145 7.18 13.21 -7.54
N THR A 146 7.77 14.37 -7.85
CA THR A 146 7.92 14.86 -9.22
C THR A 146 9.32 14.76 -9.80
N TRP A 147 10.32 14.38 -8.97
CA TRP A 147 11.70 14.29 -9.43
C TRP A 147 11.81 13.40 -10.67
N ASN A 148 12.56 13.86 -11.66
CA ASN A 148 12.80 13.09 -12.88
C ASN A 148 14.00 13.64 -13.65
N VAL A 149 14.45 12.88 -14.63
CA VAL A 149 15.51 13.27 -15.54
C VAL A 149 15.08 12.87 -16.97
N ALA A 150 15.19 13.81 -17.89
CA ALA A 150 14.95 13.51 -19.29
C ALA A 150 16.10 12.66 -19.86
N LEU A 151 15.75 11.64 -20.65
CA LEU A 151 16.72 10.75 -21.28
C LEU A 151 17.13 11.31 -22.65
N GLU A 152 18.40 11.11 -23.03
CA GLU A 152 18.92 11.51 -24.34
C GLU A 152 18.19 10.82 -25.51
N THR A 153 17.76 9.57 -25.28
CA THR A 153 17.01 8.78 -26.26
C THR A 153 15.52 9.13 -26.36
N GLY A 154 15.08 10.12 -25.58
CA GLY A 154 13.68 10.47 -25.43
C GLY A 154 13.03 9.74 -24.25
N GLY A 155 11.98 10.33 -23.68
CA GLY A 155 11.31 9.83 -22.48
C GLY A 155 11.98 10.26 -21.20
N VAL A 156 11.65 9.59 -20.10
CA VAL A 156 12.04 9.98 -18.74
C VAL A 156 12.64 8.81 -17.98
N LEU A 157 13.47 9.14 -16.96
CA LEU A 157 14.14 8.14 -16.12
C LEU A 157 13.14 7.35 -15.27
N VAL A 158 12.15 8.03 -14.69
CA VAL A 158 11.18 7.45 -13.76
C VAL A 158 9.77 7.63 -14.31
N GLY A 159 9.00 6.55 -14.39
CA GLY A 159 7.60 6.61 -14.81
C GLY A 159 6.73 7.35 -13.81
N ASP A 160 5.57 7.81 -14.25
CA ASP A 160 4.61 8.53 -13.40
C ASP A 160 3.65 7.59 -12.67
N GLU A 161 3.31 6.48 -13.28
CA GLU A 161 2.37 5.51 -12.71
C GLU A 161 3.08 4.56 -11.77
N VAL A 162 2.54 4.43 -10.57
CA VAL A 162 3.00 3.48 -9.57
C VAL A 162 1.90 2.45 -9.34
N LYS A 163 2.24 1.18 -9.53
CA LYS A 163 1.35 0.07 -9.19
C LYS A 163 1.60 -0.32 -7.74
N ILE A 164 0.52 -0.45 -6.98
CA ILE A 164 0.57 -0.87 -5.58
C ILE A 164 -0.11 -2.23 -5.46
N ASP A 165 0.59 -3.19 -4.87
CA ASP A 165 0.08 -4.54 -4.60
C ASP A 165 0.25 -4.83 -3.12
N ILE A 166 -0.85 -5.17 -2.46
CA ILE A 166 -0.87 -5.48 -1.04
C ILE A 166 -1.42 -6.89 -0.85
N GLU A 167 -0.68 -7.71 -0.10
CA GLU A 167 -1.18 -8.96 0.44
C GLU A 167 -1.38 -8.77 1.93
N LEU A 168 -2.60 -8.99 2.39
CA LEU A 168 -2.98 -8.77 3.78
C LEU A 168 -3.50 -10.06 4.37
N GLU A 169 -2.94 -10.44 5.51
CA GLU A 169 -3.52 -11.50 6.34
C GLU A 169 -3.92 -10.89 7.67
N LEU A 170 -5.19 -11.07 8.02
CA LEU A 170 -5.73 -10.70 9.32
C LEU A 170 -5.98 -11.96 10.13
N MET A 171 -5.82 -11.87 11.44
CA MET A 171 -6.07 -12.98 12.33
C MET A 171 -6.90 -12.55 13.52
N LYS A 172 -7.68 -13.48 14.05
CA LYS A 172 -8.38 -13.31 15.33
C LYS A 172 -8.23 -14.58 16.14
N GLN A 173 -8.06 -14.37 17.45
CA GLN A 173 -8.01 -15.45 18.41
C GLN A 173 -9.44 -15.79 18.85
N GLU A 174 -9.78 -17.07 18.81
CA GLU A 174 -11.06 -17.58 19.31
C GLU A 174 -10.98 -18.07 20.76
#